data_74559501216a8e890691c48b2062c0d9
#
_entry.id   74559501216a8e890691c48b2062c0d9
#
_cell.length_a   1.000
_cell.length_b   1.000
_cell.length_c   1.000
_cell.angle_alpha   90.00
_cell.angle_beta   90.00
_cell.angle_gamma   90.00
#
_symmetry.space_group_name_H-M   'P 1'
#
loop_
_entity.id
_entity.type
_entity.pdbx_description
1 polymer ?
#
loop_
_entity_poly.entity_id
_entity_poly.type
_entity_poly.pdbx_seq_one_letter_code
_entity_poly.pdbx_strand_id
1 'polypeptide(L)'
;MAVKIKLARLGKIRNPQYRIAVADARNRRDGRSIEVIGRYHPKEEPSLIEIDSERAQYWLSVGAQPTEPVLALLKITGDWQKFKGLPGTEGTLKVKAPKPSKLDLFNAALAAADGAPTGEATQPKKKKAPAKKAEAEVEVEKTEAEPAAEAAEPAAEAAEATEAAAE
;
A
#
# COMPACT_ATOMS: atom_id res chain seq x y z
N MET A 1 -27.77 -2.01 17.15
CA MET A 1 -27.46 -0.83 16.34
C MET A 1 -27.21 -1.26 14.91
N ALA A 2 -27.69 -0.51 13.91
CA ALA A 2 -27.52 -0.91 12.50
C ALA A 2 -26.12 -0.52 12.02
N VAL A 3 -25.37 -1.49 11.50
CA VAL A 3 -24.08 -1.28 10.84
C VAL A 3 -24.33 -1.07 9.36
N LYS A 4 -23.67 -0.08 8.77
CA LYS A 4 -23.75 0.22 7.33
C LYS A 4 -22.37 0.23 6.69
N ILE A 5 -22.32 -0.24 5.44
CA ILE A 5 -21.16 -0.07 4.57
C ILE A 5 -21.39 1.19 3.73
N LYS A 6 -20.53 2.18 3.87
CA LYS A 6 -20.68 3.50 3.23
C LYS A 6 -19.38 4.02 2.64
N LEU A 7 -19.51 4.99 1.74
CA LEU A 7 -18.36 5.70 1.18
C LEU A 7 -17.99 6.88 2.07
N ALA A 8 -16.79 6.89 2.62
CA ALA A 8 -16.21 8.05 3.29
C ALA A 8 -15.38 8.85 2.28
N ARG A 9 -15.64 10.15 2.18
CA ARG A 9 -14.95 11.01 1.21
C ARG A 9 -13.61 11.47 1.75
N LEU A 10 -12.62 11.42 0.87
CA LEU A 10 -11.25 11.91 1.07
C LEU A 10 -10.81 12.71 -0.16
N GLY A 11 -9.58 13.22 -0.09
CA GLY A 11 -8.97 13.94 -1.21
C GLY A 11 -9.37 15.40 -1.28
N LYS A 12 -9.01 16.03 -2.40
CA LYS A 12 -9.21 17.46 -2.65
C LYS A 12 -10.58 17.73 -3.28
N ILE A 13 -10.99 19.02 -3.34
CA ILE A 13 -12.28 19.43 -3.88
C ILE A 13 -12.50 18.93 -5.31
N ARG A 14 -11.49 19.04 -6.18
CA ARG A 14 -11.56 18.60 -7.58
C ARG A 14 -11.07 17.19 -7.85
N ASN A 15 -10.51 16.50 -6.82
CA ASN A 15 -10.06 15.13 -6.91
C ASN A 15 -10.61 14.30 -5.74
N PRO A 16 -11.91 13.96 -5.79
CA PRO A 16 -12.53 13.14 -4.75
C PRO A 16 -12.00 11.71 -4.81
N GLN A 17 -11.65 11.20 -3.65
CA GLN A 17 -11.33 9.80 -3.42
C GLN A 17 -12.24 9.29 -2.31
N TYR A 18 -12.55 8.00 -2.33
CA TYR A 18 -13.46 7.42 -1.34
C TYR A 18 -12.85 6.18 -0.74
N ARG A 19 -13.07 6.01 0.57
CA ARG A 19 -12.87 4.73 1.27
C ARG A 19 -14.21 4.05 1.41
N ILE A 20 -14.24 2.75 1.19
CA ILE A 20 -15.39 1.90 1.50
C ILE A 20 -15.22 1.49 2.96
N ALA A 21 -16.07 2.01 3.82
CA ALA A 21 -15.92 1.89 5.26
C ALA A 21 -17.18 1.30 5.89
N VAL A 22 -16.96 0.42 6.84
CA VAL A 22 -18.00 -0.13 7.73
C VAL A 22 -18.12 0.78 8.92
N ALA A 23 -19.30 1.27 9.19
CA ALA A 23 -19.54 2.18 10.30
C ALA A 23 -20.99 2.07 10.81
N ASP A 24 -21.21 2.55 12.04
CA ASP A 24 -22.56 2.72 12.59
C ASP A 24 -23.37 3.66 11.67
N ALA A 25 -24.64 3.32 11.52
CA ALA A 25 -25.59 4.09 10.72
C ALA A 25 -25.72 5.55 11.17
N ARG A 26 -25.57 5.83 12.46
CA ARG A 26 -25.67 7.15 13.08
C ARG A 26 -24.42 8.01 12.87
N ASN A 27 -23.27 7.39 12.59
CA ASN A 27 -22.03 8.13 12.40
C ASN A 27 -22.08 8.99 11.15
N ARG A 28 -21.43 10.15 11.20
CA ARG A 28 -21.21 11.00 10.04
C ARG A 28 -20.54 10.21 8.90
N ARG A 29 -20.79 10.62 7.65
CA ARG A 29 -20.22 9.97 6.47
C ARG A 29 -18.68 9.81 6.54
N ASP A 30 -17.97 10.85 6.97
CA ASP A 30 -16.51 10.90 7.04
C ASP A 30 -15.99 10.76 8.48
N GLY A 31 -16.83 10.29 9.40
CA GLY A 31 -16.49 10.08 10.80
C GLY A 31 -15.75 8.76 11.04
N ARG A 32 -15.68 8.38 12.33
CA ARG A 32 -15.03 7.15 12.75
C ARG A 32 -15.70 5.95 12.10
N SER A 33 -14.90 5.09 11.47
CA SER A 33 -15.29 3.80 10.95
C SER A 33 -14.81 2.66 11.85
N ILE A 34 -15.51 1.55 11.82
CA ILE A 34 -15.11 0.30 12.49
C ILE A 34 -13.95 -0.30 11.69
N GLU A 35 -14.13 -0.41 10.36
CA GLU A 35 -13.15 -0.99 9.45
C GLU A 35 -13.23 -0.32 8.09
N VAL A 36 -12.10 -0.32 7.35
CA VAL A 36 -12.04 0.12 5.96
C VAL A 36 -11.75 -1.11 5.11
N ILE A 37 -12.69 -1.48 4.25
CA ILE A 37 -12.65 -2.69 3.43
C ILE A 37 -12.26 -2.42 1.97
N GLY A 38 -12.06 -1.17 1.59
CA GLY A 38 -11.67 -0.86 0.23
C GLY A 38 -11.54 0.62 -0.08
N ARG A 39 -11.22 0.90 -1.34
CA ARG A 39 -11.07 2.26 -1.88
C ARG A 39 -11.69 2.37 -3.26
N TYR A 40 -12.16 3.58 -3.56
CA TYR A 40 -12.79 3.92 -4.82
C TYR A 40 -12.30 5.27 -5.32
N HIS A 41 -11.71 5.30 -6.52
CA HIS A 41 -11.26 6.53 -7.18
C HIS A 41 -12.00 6.72 -8.49
N PRO A 42 -13.01 7.59 -8.53
CA PRO A 42 -13.85 7.78 -9.72
C PRO A 42 -13.16 8.53 -10.87
N LYS A 43 -12.10 9.29 -10.55
CA LYS A 43 -11.40 10.14 -11.54
C LYS A 43 -10.36 9.40 -12.37
N GLU A 44 -10.04 8.17 -12.01
CA GLU A 44 -9.11 7.36 -12.77
C GLU A 44 -9.82 6.73 -13.97
N GLU A 45 -9.08 6.51 -15.05
CA GLU A 45 -9.58 5.82 -16.25
C GLU A 45 -8.76 4.53 -16.50
N PRO A 46 -9.40 3.37 -16.36
CA PRO A 46 -10.72 3.11 -15.75
C PRO A 46 -10.74 3.45 -14.26
N SER A 47 -11.94 3.70 -13.70
CA SER A 47 -12.10 4.00 -12.26
C SER A 47 -11.51 2.87 -11.42
N LEU A 48 -10.71 3.24 -10.42
CA LEU A 48 -10.13 2.27 -9.49
C LEU A 48 -11.18 1.86 -8.45
N ILE A 49 -11.49 0.59 -8.41
CA ILE A 49 -12.36 -0.02 -7.41
C ILE A 49 -11.58 -1.20 -6.81
N GLU A 50 -11.14 -1.05 -5.57
CA GLU A 50 -10.48 -2.11 -4.82
C GLU A 50 -11.32 -2.43 -3.60
N ILE A 51 -11.76 -3.66 -3.47
CA ILE A 51 -12.57 -4.14 -2.36
C ILE A 51 -11.96 -5.45 -1.88
N ASP A 52 -11.78 -5.56 -0.57
CA ASP A 52 -11.46 -6.82 0.08
C ASP A 52 -12.72 -7.68 0.11
N SER A 53 -12.76 -8.68 -0.77
CA SER A 53 -13.92 -9.53 -0.97
C SER A 53 -14.24 -10.36 0.28
N GLU A 54 -13.24 -10.86 0.98
CA GLU A 54 -13.43 -11.69 2.18
C GLU A 54 -14.07 -10.86 3.30
N ARG A 55 -13.54 -9.67 3.54
CA ARG A 55 -14.08 -8.77 4.56
C ARG A 55 -15.46 -8.25 4.19
N ALA A 56 -15.71 -7.98 2.91
CA ALA A 56 -17.03 -7.58 2.42
C ALA A 56 -18.06 -8.69 2.66
N GLN A 57 -17.76 -9.95 2.34
CA GLN A 57 -18.62 -11.10 2.57
C GLN A 57 -18.89 -11.29 4.07
N TYR A 58 -17.85 -11.17 4.90
CA TYR A 58 -18.01 -11.26 6.36
C TYR A 58 -19.01 -10.23 6.87
N TRP A 59 -18.84 -8.94 6.53
CA TRP A 59 -19.73 -7.90 7.01
C TRP A 59 -21.17 -8.02 6.48
N LEU A 60 -21.33 -8.49 5.25
CA LEU A 60 -22.65 -8.77 4.68
C LEU A 60 -23.32 -9.93 5.41
N SER A 61 -22.59 -10.99 5.79
CA SER A 61 -23.13 -12.13 6.55
C SER A 61 -23.51 -11.75 7.97
N VAL A 62 -22.78 -10.84 8.62
CA VAL A 62 -23.12 -10.28 9.94
C VAL A 62 -24.35 -9.34 9.88
N GLY A 63 -24.77 -8.95 8.66
CA GLY A 63 -25.96 -8.11 8.47
C GLY A 63 -25.68 -6.63 8.28
N ALA A 64 -24.46 -6.25 7.91
CA ALA A 64 -24.16 -4.88 7.54
C ALA A 64 -24.88 -4.50 6.23
N GLN A 65 -25.57 -3.37 6.26
CA GLN A 65 -26.35 -2.90 5.11
C GLN A 65 -25.49 -2.00 4.20
N PRO A 66 -25.25 -2.37 2.93
CA PRO A 66 -24.58 -1.48 1.99
C PRO A 66 -25.50 -0.31 1.61
N THR A 67 -24.94 0.88 1.51
CA THR A 67 -25.63 2.03 0.91
C THR A 67 -25.74 1.84 -0.60
N GLU A 68 -26.69 2.50 -1.26
CA GLU A 68 -26.90 2.37 -2.71
C GLU A 68 -25.60 2.53 -3.56
N PRO A 69 -24.74 3.54 -3.31
CA PRO A 69 -23.49 3.66 -4.06
C PRO A 69 -22.55 2.48 -3.85
N VAL A 70 -22.44 1.98 -2.60
CA VAL A 70 -21.61 0.80 -2.30
C VAL A 70 -22.18 -0.44 -2.95
N LEU A 71 -23.49 -0.60 -2.93
CA LEU A 71 -24.16 -1.73 -3.59
C LEU A 71 -23.87 -1.74 -5.10
N ALA A 72 -23.84 -0.59 -5.76
CA ALA A 72 -23.44 -0.49 -7.15
C ALA A 72 -22.00 -0.95 -7.37
N LEU A 73 -21.06 -0.56 -6.50
CA LEU A 73 -19.67 -1.02 -6.55
C LEU A 73 -19.54 -2.53 -6.32
N LEU A 74 -20.23 -3.07 -5.32
CA LEU A 74 -20.25 -4.52 -5.03
C LEU A 74 -20.86 -5.34 -6.16
N LYS A 75 -21.78 -4.78 -6.94
CA LYS A 75 -22.29 -5.43 -8.16
C LYS A 75 -21.25 -5.45 -9.27
N ILE A 76 -20.44 -4.38 -9.41
CA ILE A 76 -19.37 -4.31 -10.41
C ILE A 76 -18.24 -5.28 -10.09
N THR A 77 -17.88 -5.45 -8.81
CA THR A 77 -16.85 -6.41 -8.38
C THR A 77 -17.35 -7.85 -8.34
N GLY A 78 -18.67 -8.08 -8.32
CA GLY A 78 -19.26 -9.40 -8.23
C GLY A 78 -19.51 -9.89 -6.81
N ASP A 79 -19.11 -9.13 -5.80
CA ASP A 79 -19.24 -9.53 -4.38
C ASP A 79 -20.69 -9.61 -3.92
N TRP A 80 -21.55 -8.74 -4.43
CA TRP A 80 -22.98 -8.80 -4.14
C TRP A 80 -23.63 -10.07 -4.71
N GLN A 81 -23.25 -10.46 -5.91
CA GLN A 81 -23.74 -11.67 -6.56
C GLN A 81 -23.28 -12.92 -5.78
N LYS A 82 -22.02 -12.95 -5.33
CA LYS A 82 -21.50 -14.01 -4.46
C LYS A 82 -22.31 -14.15 -3.18
N PHE A 83 -22.60 -13.04 -2.51
CA PHE A 83 -23.37 -13.04 -1.27
C PHE A 83 -24.81 -13.52 -1.46
N LYS A 84 -25.44 -13.13 -2.56
CA LYS A 84 -26.83 -13.50 -2.87
C LYS A 84 -26.97 -14.82 -3.63
N GLY A 85 -25.88 -15.48 -4.03
CA GLY A 85 -25.91 -16.67 -4.86
C GLY A 85 -26.48 -16.44 -6.27
N LEU A 86 -26.34 -15.22 -6.79
CA LEU A 86 -26.82 -14.84 -8.12
C LEU A 86 -25.75 -15.13 -9.18
N PRO A 87 -26.15 -15.37 -10.45
CA PRO A 87 -25.19 -15.48 -11.54
C PRO A 87 -24.44 -14.16 -11.76
N GLY A 88 -23.21 -14.22 -12.33
CA GLY A 88 -22.38 -13.05 -12.58
C GLY A 88 -21.41 -12.72 -11.45
N THR A 89 -20.91 -13.72 -10.75
CA THR A 89 -19.94 -13.59 -9.64
C THR A 89 -18.58 -13.07 -10.07
N GLU A 90 -18.22 -13.14 -11.35
CA GLU A 90 -16.98 -12.62 -11.90
C GLU A 90 -16.94 -11.08 -11.95
N GLY A 91 -18.13 -10.45 -11.88
CA GLY A 91 -18.25 -9.01 -11.97
C GLY A 91 -17.99 -8.45 -13.38
N THR A 92 -18.02 -7.12 -13.48
CA THR A 92 -17.77 -6.38 -14.73
C THR A 92 -16.65 -5.35 -14.58
N LEU A 93 -15.74 -5.60 -13.62
CA LEU A 93 -14.67 -4.67 -13.29
C LEU A 93 -13.68 -4.52 -14.44
N LYS A 94 -13.50 -3.29 -14.93
CA LYS A 94 -12.46 -2.95 -15.90
C LYS A 94 -11.19 -2.59 -15.17
N VAL A 95 -10.16 -3.39 -15.32
CA VAL A 95 -8.85 -3.15 -14.70
C VAL A 95 -7.92 -2.51 -15.74
N LYS A 96 -7.15 -1.53 -15.32
CA LYS A 96 -6.13 -0.91 -16.17
C LYS A 96 -5.04 -1.93 -16.49
N ALA A 97 -4.67 -2.03 -17.75
CA ALA A 97 -3.55 -2.87 -18.15
C ALA A 97 -2.27 -2.51 -17.36
N PRO A 98 -1.54 -3.49 -16.83
CA PRO A 98 -0.29 -3.23 -16.15
C PRO A 98 0.67 -2.52 -17.09
N LYS A 99 1.33 -1.48 -16.60
CA LYS A 99 2.37 -0.80 -17.38
C LYS A 99 3.55 -1.76 -17.54
N PRO A 100 4.20 -1.78 -18.73
CA PRO A 100 5.41 -2.56 -18.89
C PRO A 100 6.45 -2.15 -17.86
N SER A 101 7.22 -3.09 -17.39
CA SER A 101 8.24 -2.81 -16.38
C SER A 101 9.30 -1.86 -16.95
N LYS A 102 9.95 -1.09 -16.09
CA LYS A 102 11.03 -0.22 -16.53
C LYS A 102 12.20 -1.00 -17.15
N LEU A 103 12.40 -2.23 -16.67
CA LEU A 103 13.42 -3.14 -17.20
C LEU A 103 13.08 -3.60 -18.61
N ASP A 104 11.80 -3.93 -18.87
CA ASP A 104 11.37 -4.35 -20.22
C ASP A 104 11.51 -3.20 -21.21
N LEU A 105 11.13 -1.98 -20.80
CA LEU A 105 11.32 -0.79 -21.62
C LEU A 105 12.80 -0.50 -21.90
N PHE A 106 13.65 -0.67 -20.88
CA PHE A 106 15.08 -0.49 -21.03
C PHE A 106 15.69 -1.55 -21.93
N ASN A 107 15.34 -2.82 -21.76
CA ASN A 107 15.82 -3.92 -22.59
C ASN A 107 15.32 -3.77 -24.04
N ALA A 108 14.08 -3.34 -24.23
CA ALA A 108 13.54 -3.05 -25.56
C ALA A 108 14.29 -1.88 -26.22
N ALA A 109 14.62 -0.84 -25.46
CA ALA A 109 15.41 0.29 -25.96
C ALA A 109 16.85 -0.12 -26.29
N LEU A 110 17.49 -0.98 -25.49
CA LEU A 110 18.80 -1.55 -25.77
C LEU A 110 18.77 -2.39 -27.05
N ALA A 111 17.80 -3.30 -27.17
CA ALA A 111 17.67 -4.14 -28.36
C ALA A 111 17.41 -3.30 -29.63
N ALA A 112 16.68 -2.20 -29.52
CA ALA A 112 16.48 -1.26 -30.62
C ALA A 112 17.75 -0.45 -30.94
N ALA A 113 18.57 -0.16 -29.94
CA ALA A 113 19.85 0.56 -30.12
C ALA A 113 20.97 -0.33 -30.72
N ASP A 114 20.98 -1.64 -30.37
CA ASP A 114 21.93 -2.61 -30.93
C ASP A 114 21.68 -2.87 -32.44
N GLY A 115 20.48 -2.58 -32.91
CA GLY A 115 20.12 -2.63 -34.33
C GLY A 115 20.38 -1.34 -35.11
N ALA A 116 20.82 -0.25 -34.47
CA ALA A 116 21.15 1.01 -35.12
C ALA A 116 22.69 1.09 -35.35
N PRO A 117 23.15 1.49 -36.54
CA PRO A 117 24.59 1.66 -36.76
C PRO A 117 25.11 2.70 -35.77
N THR A 118 26.09 2.29 -35.01
CA THR A 118 26.77 3.11 -34.01
C THR A 118 27.41 4.32 -34.71
N GLY A 119 26.65 5.42 -34.76
CA GLY A 119 27.24 6.73 -34.99
C GLY A 119 28.16 7.04 -33.82
N GLU A 120 29.40 7.39 -34.13
CA GLU A 120 30.50 7.66 -33.22
C GLU A 120 30.09 8.22 -31.87
N ALA A 121 30.35 7.44 -30.81
CA ALA A 121 30.21 7.88 -29.46
C ALA A 121 31.05 9.14 -29.25
N THR A 122 30.43 10.26 -28.98
CA THR A 122 31.05 11.49 -28.53
C THR A 122 31.97 11.17 -27.35
N GLN A 123 33.26 11.22 -27.56
CA GLN A 123 34.28 11.06 -26.53
C GLN A 123 33.99 12.05 -25.39
N PRO A 124 34.03 11.63 -24.12
CA PRO A 124 33.84 12.55 -23.03
C PRO A 124 34.94 13.58 -23.01
N LYS A 125 34.60 14.83 -23.25
CA LYS A 125 35.52 15.97 -23.19
C LYS A 125 36.16 15.97 -21.80
N LYS A 126 37.44 15.60 -21.72
CA LYS A 126 38.30 15.70 -20.54
C LYS A 126 38.24 17.14 -20.02
N LYS A 127 37.53 17.34 -18.91
CA LYS A 127 37.61 18.61 -18.17
C LYS A 127 39.02 18.78 -17.64
N LYS A 128 39.71 19.76 -18.23
CA LYS A 128 40.98 20.27 -17.74
C LYS A 128 40.80 20.72 -16.29
N ALA A 129 41.57 20.08 -15.42
CA ALA A 129 41.68 20.51 -14.03
C ALA A 129 42.44 21.87 -13.97
N PRO A 130 42.02 22.83 -13.17
CA PRO A 130 42.88 23.94 -12.81
C PRO A 130 43.82 23.52 -11.67
N ALA A 131 45.09 23.78 -11.92
CA ALA A 131 46.20 23.51 -11.04
C ALA A 131 46.26 24.48 -9.85
N LYS A 132 46.62 23.91 -8.71
CA LYS A 132 47.54 24.42 -7.68
C LYS A 132 47.36 25.79 -7.02
N LYS A 133 47.19 25.77 -5.73
CA LYS A 133 48.08 26.37 -4.73
C LYS A 133 47.74 25.71 -3.38
N ALA A 134 48.59 24.90 -2.85
CA ALA A 134 49.71 25.05 -1.94
C ALA A 134 49.34 25.65 -0.58
N GLU A 135 49.60 24.79 0.36
CA GLU A 135 50.25 24.89 1.68
C GLU A 135 49.42 25.53 2.78
N ALA A 136 49.30 24.94 3.92
CA ALA A 136 50.16 24.51 5.00
C ALA A 136 49.35 23.70 6.01
N GLU A 137 49.83 22.55 6.45
CA GLU A 137 50.34 22.23 7.79
C GLU A 137 49.42 22.57 8.93
N VAL A 138 49.02 21.63 9.80
CA VAL A 138 49.70 20.99 10.90
C VAL A 138 48.76 19.98 11.51
N GLU A 139 49.10 18.69 11.51
CA GLU A 139 49.55 17.85 12.63
C GLU A 139 48.54 17.57 13.75
N VAL A 140 48.34 16.25 13.92
CA VAL A 140 48.34 15.45 15.15
C VAL A 140 47.11 15.60 16.04
N GLU A 141 46.38 14.53 16.33
CA GLU A 141 46.71 13.43 17.26
C GLU A 141 45.56 12.41 17.25
N LYS A 142 45.75 11.28 16.92
CA LYS A 142 45.74 9.93 17.40
C LYS A 142 45.26 9.77 18.84
N THR A 143 44.21 9.01 18.99
CA THR A 143 43.94 7.98 20.03
C THR A 143 42.59 7.39 19.72
N GLU A 144 42.51 6.18 19.20
CA GLU A 144 42.62 4.89 19.87
C GLU A 144 41.72 4.77 21.10
N ALA A 145 40.65 3.99 20.94
CA ALA A 145 40.36 2.82 21.74
C ALA A 145 38.91 2.34 21.54
N GLU A 146 38.73 1.29 20.82
CA GLU A 146 37.82 0.19 21.19
C GLU A 146 38.47 -0.53 22.39
N PRO A 147 37.86 -1.45 23.12
CA PRO A 147 36.66 -2.24 22.91
C PRO A 147 35.84 -2.58 24.19
N ALA A 148 35.06 -3.58 23.98
CA ALA A 148 34.48 -4.55 24.93
C ALA A 148 33.06 -4.25 25.37
N ALA A 149 32.09 -5.00 24.91
CA ALA A 149 31.80 -6.40 25.23
C ALA A 149 31.19 -6.62 26.62
N GLU A 150 30.17 -7.34 26.61
CA GLU A 150 29.65 -8.29 27.60
C GLU A 150 28.29 -7.92 28.17
N ALA A 151 27.28 -8.59 27.65
CA ALA A 151 26.72 -9.83 28.19
C ALA A 151 26.03 -9.65 29.54
N ALA A 152 24.77 -9.90 29.55
CA ALA A 152 24.13 -10.84 30.45
C ALA A 152 22.59 -10.74 30.36
N GLU A 153 21.99 -11.69 29.70
CA GLU A 153 20.89 -12.44 30.31
C GLU A 153 21.50 -13.25 31.48
N PRO A 154 20.81 -13.71 32.49
CA PRO A 154 19.58 -14.48 32.35
C PRO A 154 18.61 -14.46 33.57
N ALA A 155 17.73 -15.38 33.47
CA ALA A 155 16.99 -16.13 34.49
C ALA A 155 15.68 -15.48 34.97
N ALA A 156 14.60 -16.07 34.57
CA ALA A 156 14.08 -17.39 34.99
C ALA A 156 13.63 -17.45 36.45
N GLU A 157 12.52 -18.00 36.56
CA GLU A 157 11.95 -18.83 37.62
C GLU A 157 10.80 -18.17 38.37
N ALA A 158 9.68 -18.65 38.06
CA ALA A 158 9.02 -19.81 38.66
C ALA A 158 8.25 -19.48 39.91
N ALA A 159 7.17 -19.93 39.94
CA ALA A 159 6.43 -20.71 40.93
C ALA A 159 4.99 -20.20 40.97
N GLU A 160 4.13 -21.01 40.47
CA GLU A 160 3.49 -22.15 41.06
C GLU A 160 2.42 -21.80 42.12
N ALA A 161 1.27 -22.16 41.69
CA ALA A 161 0.30 -22.94 42.46
C ALA A 161 -0.31 -22.33 43.73
N THR A 162 -1.56 -22.32 43.71
CA THR A 162 -2.50 -22.99 44.60
C THR A 162 -3.89 -22.56 44.23
N GLU A 163 -4.66 -23.40 43.65
CA GLU A 163 -5.47 -24.48 44.17
C GLU A 163 -6.48 -24.07 45.28
N ALA A 164 -7.66 -24.47 44.96
CA ALA A 164 -8.73 -24.96 45.81
C ALA A 164 -9.70 -23.90 46.40
N ALA A 165 -10.85 -24.04 45.97
CA ALA A 165 -11.95 -24.83 46.47
C ALA A 165 -12.99 -24.01 47.26
N ALA A 166 -14.16 -24.34 46.91
CA ALA A 166 -15.37 -24.40 47.72
C ALA A 166 -16.06 -23.04 48.00
N GLU A 167 -17.22 -22.81 47.61
CA GLU A 167 -18.52 -23.47 47.91
C GLU A 167 -19.58 -22.92 46.98
#